data_0c633a7efbbc3933737315c696c78c4d
#
_entry.id   0c633a7efbbc3933737315c696c78c4d
#
_cell.length_a   1.000
_cell.length_b   1.000
_cell.length_c   1.000
_cell.angle_alpha   90.00
_cell.angle_beta   90.00
_cell.angle_gamma   90.00
#
_symmetry.space_group_name_H-M   'P 1'
#
loop_
_entity.id
_entity.type
_entity.pdbx_description
1 polymer ?
#
loop_
_entity_poly.entity_id
_entity_poly.type
_entity_poly.pdbx_seq_one_letter_code
_entity_poly.pdbx_strand_id
1 'polypeptide(L)'
;PGLQVTMVEPKPHYYSCFGANWHFAGIRDLSKTKQTFDALRDKHGVEIVQDRVTGWDAEAGRAELAGGGQLSFDRLVVSPGIEFEWDKVDGMGPGDTDRVPHAWHGGEQYRILRRQLESMEDGGVVVLTAPPNPFRCPPGPYERISLIAHYLKQNKPKSKVLALDAKDGFAKQGLFEQGWRELYGDMIEWVSASDGGRLYEVDPKARTVWTQEGFQKHQADVLNVIPPQRAGRIAQEMGLTDRSGWCPVDQRTFASSQQPNVHVIGDSAIAGAMPKSGHAANNQGKMVAAAIVNQLRGQPVPDAKLVNTCYSLVSPTYGISVAAVYRFDGGKITGVEGSGGLSPSEADEFTRIKEARYARGWYDAITD
;
A
#
# COMPACT_ATOMS: atom_id res chain seq x y z
N PRO A 1 -15.96 -17.33 28.28
CA PRO A 1 -16.05 -15.89 28.26
C PRO A 1 -15.63 -15.39 26.91
N GLY A 2 -16.39 -14.43 26.32
CA GLY A 2 -16.07 -13.79 25.06
C GLY A 2 -14.84 -12.89 25.21
N LEU A 3 -14.14 -12.62 24.11
CA LEU A 3 -13.12 -11.59 24.05
C LEU A 3 -13.79 -10.22 23.90
N GLN A 4 -13.32 -9.24 24.66
CA GLN A 4 -13.64 -7.84 24.41
C GLN A 4 -12.58 -7.27 23.46
N VAL A 5 -13.01 -6.60 22.40
CA VAL A 5 -12.13 -5.97 21.44
C VAL A 5 -12.41 -4.49 21.41
N THR A 6 -11.39 -3.68 21.69
CA THR A 6 -11.44 -2.21 21.59
C THR A 6 -10.49 -1.76 20.51
N MET A 7 -10.96 -0.94 19.57
CA MET A 7 -10.16 -0.33 18.51
C MET A 7 -9.99 1.15 18.81
N VAL A 8 -8.74 1.61 18.85
CA VAL A 8 -8.40 3.04 18.98
C VAL A 8 -7.94 3.56 17.62
N GLU A 9 -8.67 4.52 17.09
CA GLU A 9 -8.37 5.15 15.79
C GLU A 9 -8.77 6.64 15.83
N PRO A 10 -7.83 7.56 15.59
CA PRO A 10 -8.13 8.99 15.68
C PRO A 10 -9.05 9.51 14.56
N LYS A 11 -9.14 8.80 13.44
CA LYS A 11 -9.98 9.22 12.32
C LYS A 11 -11.33 8.48 12.34
N PRO A 12 -12.43 9.15 12.01
CA PRO A 12 -13.75 8.50 11.96
C PRO A 12 -13.91 7.58 10.74
N HIS A 13 -12.95 7.56 9.84
CA HIS A 13 -12.95 6.77 8.61
C HIS A 13 -11.53 6.62 8.05
N TYR A 14 -11.35 5.65 7.18
CA TYR A 14 -10.13 5.52 6.39
C TYR A 14 -10.45 5.47 4.89
N TYR A 15 -9.43 5.68 4.07
CA TYR A 15 -9.49 5.42 2.64
C TYR A 15 -8.65 4.19 2.31
N SER A 16 -9.25 3.20 1.66
CA SER A 16 -8.50 2.02 1.21
C SER A 16 -7.44 2.42 0.18
N CYS A 17 -6.22 1.89 0.29
CA CYS A 17 -5.20 2.13 -0.73
C CYS A 17 -5.45 1.26 -1.99
N PHE A 18 -5.88 0.01 -1.79
CA PHE A 18 -6.35 -0.83 -2.90
C PHE A 18 -7.64 -0.26 -3.50
N GLY A 19 -7.73 -0.28 -4.83
CA GLY A 19 -8.85 0.31 -5.57
C GLY A 19 -8.84 1.85 -5.68
N ALA A 20 -7.96 2.57 -4.99
CA ALA A 20 -7.90 4.03 -5.06
C ALA A 20 -7.38 4.54 -6.42
N ASN A 21 -6.46 3.84 -7.06
CA ASN A 21 -5.99 4.17 -8.40
C ASN A 21 -7.10 4.14 -9.46
N TRP A 22 -8.16 3.37 -9.24
CA TRP A 22 -9.29 3.24 -10.17
C TRP A 22 -10.02 4.58 -10.42
N HIS A 23 -9.85 5.52 -9.50
CA HIS A 23 -10.34 6.89 -9.64
C HIS A 23 -9.75 7.61 -10.86
N PHE A 24 -8.47 7.37 -11.20
CA PHE A 24 -7.82 8.03 -12.31
C PHE A 24 -8.38 7.66 -13.68
N ALA A 25 -8.90 6.45 -13.82
CA ALA A 25 -9.56 5.98 -15.05
C ALA A 25 -11.10 6.07 -14.99
N GLY A 26 -11.67 6.71 -13.97
CA GLY A 26 -13.13 6.82 -13.82
C GLY A 26 -13.85 5.49 -13.51
N ILE A 27 -13.12 4.43 -13.14
CA ILE A 27 -13.69 3.11 -12.83
C ILE A 27 -14.51 3.16 -11.54
N ARG A 28 -14.06 3.95 -10.57
CA ARG A 28 -14.69 4.08 -9.25
C ARG A 28 -14.54 5.51 -8.74
N ASP A 29 -15.63 6.04 -8.21
CA ASP A 29 -15.55 7.31 -7.47
C ASP A 29 -14.73 7.13 -6.20
N LEU A 30 -13.90 8.12 -5.88
CA LEU A 30 -13.01 8.08 -4.73
C LEU A 30 -13.77 7.97 -3.39
N SER A 31 -15.00 8.49 -3.32
CA SER A 31 -15.85 8.37 -2.13
C SER A 31 -16.13 6.92 -1.76
N LYS A 32 -16.14 6.01 -2.74
CA LYS A 32 -16.34 4.57 -2.52
C LYS A 32 -15.12 3.88 -1.89
N THR A 33 -13.98 4.55 -1.85
CA THR A 33 -12.79 4.06 -1.11
C THR A 33 -12.77 4.51 0.35
N LYS A 34 -13.71 5.39 0.74
CA LYS A 34 -13.91 5.85 2.11
C LYS A 34 -14.72 4.81 2.88
N GLN A 35 -14.13 4.26 3.93
CA GLN A 35 -14.73 3.25 4.77
C GLN A 35 -14.86 3.76 6.21
N THR A 36 -15.98 3.47 6.87
CA THR A 36 -16.19 3.73 8.31
C THR A 36 -15.92 2.47 9.13
N PHE A 37 -15.96 2.61 10.44
CA PHE A 37 -15.81 1.49 11.37
C PHE A 37 -17.16 1.01 11.91
N ASP A 38 -18.28 1.51 11.38
CA ASP A 38 -19.63 1.21 11.87
C ASP A 38 -19.94 -0.29 11.82
N ALA A 39 -19.55 -0.97 10.73
CA ALA A 39 -19.76 -2.42 10.63
C ALA A 39 -19.03 -3.21 11.72
N LEU A 40 -17.84 -2.78 12.13
CA LEU A 40 -17.09 -3.41 13.22
C LEU A 40 -17.84 -3.24 14.56
N ARG A 41 -18.38 -2.05 14.81
CA ARG A 41 -19.18 -1.77 16.00
C ARG A 41 -20.52 -2.52 15.98
N ASP A 42 -21.29 -2.34 14.91
CA ASP A 42 -22.70 -2.72 14.87
C ASP A 42 -22.92 -4.23 14.60
N LYS A 43 -22.04 -4.83 13.78
CA LYS A 43 -22.14 -6.26 13.43
C LYS A 43 -21.25 -7.15 14.31
N HIS A 44 -20.12 -6.63 14.80
CA HIS A 44 -19.12 -7.44 15.49
C HIS A 44 -18.88 -7.04 16.95
N GLY A 45 -19.55 -6.00 17.45
CA GLY A 45 -19.45 -5.57 18.85
C GLY A 45 -18.07 -5.03 19.24
N VAL A 46 -17.29 -4.55 18.27
CA VAL A 46 -16.00 -3.91 18.56
C VAL A 46 -16.27 -2.52 19.14
N GLU A 47 -15.70 -2.24 20.29
CA GLU A 47 -15.72 -0.90 20.88
C GLU A 47 -14.80 0.02 20.07
N ILE A 48 -15.33 1.13 19.55
CA ILE A 48 -14.54 2.11 18.78
C ILE A 48 -14.28 3.34 19.65
N VAL A 49 -13.02 3.56 19.98
CA VAL A 49 -12.53 4.75 20.69
C VAL A 49 -11.87 5.67 19.67
N GLN A 50 -12.56 6.77 19.35
CA GLN A 50 -12.02 7.77 18.41
C GLN A 50 -11.02 8.67 19.13
N ASP A 51 -9.82 8.16 19.34
CA ASP A 51 -8.72 8.84 20.01
C ASP A 51 -7.37 8.34 19.47
N ARG A 52 -6.30 8.91 19.96
CA ARG A 52 -4.90 8.54 19.62
C ARG A 52 -4.21 7.95 20.85
N VAL A 53 -3.54 6.83 20.66
CA VAL A 53 -2.60 6.32 21.68
C VAL A 53 -1.35 7.22 21.69
N THR A 54 -0.99 7.70 22.89
CA THR A 54 0.15 8.61 23.10
C THR A 54 1.18 8.06 24.07
N GLY A 55 0.80 7.04 24.87
CA GLY A 55 1.69 6.36 25.80
C GLY A 55 1.29 4.90 25.93
N TRP A 56 2.20 4.06 26.37
CA TRP A 56 1.98 2.64 26.60
C TRP A 56 2.93 2.07 27.63
N ASP A 57 2.45 1.06 28.32
CA ASP A 57 3.23 0.18 29.19
C ASP A 57 2.84 -1.26 28.80
N ALA A 58 3.69 -1.90 27.99
CA ALA A 58 3.39 -3.22 27.45
C ALA A 58 3.47 -4.32 28.52
N GLU A 59 4.29 -4.15 29.58
CA GLU A 59 4.38 -5.08 30.69
C GLU A 59 3.17 -4.99 31.60
N ALA A 60 2.75 -3.77 31.91
CA ALA A 60 1.54 -3.54 32.74
C ALA A 60 0.23 -3.67 31.94
N GLY A 61 0.29 -3.84 30.59
CA GLY A 61 -0.89 -3.98 29.74
C GLY A 61 -1.75 -2.71 29.71
N ARG A 62 -1.14 -1.52 29.58
CA ARG A 62 -1.84 -0.23 29.58
C ARG A 62 -1.46 0.63 28.37
N ALA A 63 -2.45 1.32 27.80
CA ALA A 63 -2.28 2.33 26.78
C ALA A 63 -2.92 3.65 27.25
N GLU A 64 -2.23 4.77 27.02
CA GLU A 64 -2.68 6.12 27.33
C GLU A 64 -3.24 6.78 26.07
N LEU A 65 -4.29 7.55 26.24
CA LEU A 65 -5.00 8.24 25.17
C LEU A 65 -4.76 9.75 25.23
N ALA A 66 -4.72 10.39 24.07
CA ALA A 66 -4.55 11.84 23.96
C ALA A 66 -5.64 12.62 24.71
N GLY A 67 -6.86 12.11 24.77
CA GLY A 67 -7.98 12.67 25.54
C GLY A 67 -7.87 12.49 27.06
N GLY A 68 -6.78 11.89 27.58
CA GLY A 68 -6.51 11.71 29.02
C GLY A 68 -7.07 10.43 29.63
N GLY A 69 -7.61 9.53 28.82
CA GLY A 69 -8.04 8.19 29.24
C GLY A 69 -6.93 7.15 29.23
N GLN A 70 -7.16 6.02 29.88
CA GLN A 70 -6.31 4.83 29.80
C GLN A 70 -7.16 3.60 29.45
N LEU A 71 -6.57 2.70 28.68
CA LEU A 71 -7.12 1.40 28.34
C LEU A 71 -6.20 0.30 28.84
N SER A 72 -6.78 -0.73 29.47
CA SER A 72 -6.06 -1.94 29.84
C SER A 72 -6.19 -2.98 28.73
N PHE A 73 -5.16 -3.79 28.49
CA PHE A 73 -5.18 -4.85 27.52
C PHE A 73 -4.39 -6.09 27.96
N ASP A 74 -4.88 -7.27 27.61
CA ASP A 74 -4.10 -8.51 27.71
C ASP A 74 -3.20 -8.71 26.49
N ARG A 75 -3.64 -8.22 25.33
CA ARG A 75 -2.91 -8.24 24.06
C ARG A 75 -3.19 -6.96 23.28
N LEU A 76 -2.14 -6.37 22.73
CA LEU A 76 -2.23 -5.20 21.87
C LEU A 76 -1.86 -5.59 20.41
N VAL A 77 -2.71 -5.21 19.47
CA VAL A 77 -2.42 -5.35 18.04
C VAL A 77 -2.18 -3.97 17.42
N VAL A 78 -1.00 -3.75 16.88
CA VAL A 78 -0.57 -2.49 16.29
C VAL A 78 -0.55 -2.64 14.76
N SER A 79 -1.37 -1.86 14.06
CA SER A 79 -1.53 -1.94 12.60
C SER A 79 -1.47 -0.54 11.95
N PRO A 80 -0.36 0.21 12.09
CA PRO A 80 -0.31 1.63 11.74
C PRO A 80 0.00 1.87 10.25
N GLY A 81 0.24 0.83 9.47
CA GLY A 81 0.62 0.96 8.06
C GLY A 81 2.02 1.55 7.89
N ILE A 82 2.15 2.54 6.99
CA ILE A 82 3.43 3.15 6.63
C ILE A 82 3.51 4.62 7.03
N GLU A 83 4.73 5.10 7.20
CA GLU A 83 5.13 6.51 7.28
C GLU A 83 6.08 6.81 6.12
N PHE A 84 6.08 8.04 5.61
CA PHE A 84 7.04 8.49 4.61
C PHE A 84 8.35 8.93 5.23
N GLU A 85 9.46 8.62 4.56
CA GLU A 85 10.80 9.10 4.90
C GLU A 85 11.11 10.38 4.08
N TRP A 86 10.51 11.49 4.48
CA TRP A 86 10.67 12.78 3.79
C TRP A 86 12.11 13.28 3.78
N ASP A 87 12.88 12.92 4.77
CA ASP A 87 14.30 13.19 4.88
C ASP A 87 15.17 12.53 3.79
N LYS A 88 14.58 11.62 3.03
CA LYS A 88 15.21 10.94 1.89
C LYS A 88 14.73 11.48 0.52
N VAL A 89 14.01 12.59 0.51
CA VAL A 89 13.54 13.25 -0.73
C VAL A 89 14.10 14.66 -0.73
N ASP A 90 15.26 14.84 -1.36
CA ASP A 90 15.89 16.15 -1.44
C ASP A 90 15.01 17.15 -2.20
N GLY A 91 14.91 18.35 -1.66
CA GLY A 91 14.13 19.46 -2.23
C GLY A 91 12.63 19.41 -2.00
N MET A 92 12.08 18.35 -1.39
CA MET A 92 10.64 18.20 -1.16
C MET A 92 10.32 17.71 0.26
N GLY A 93 9.25 18.26 0.86
CA GLY A 93 8.74 17.86 2.16
C GLY A 93 7.22 17.72 2.21
N PRO A 94 6.65 17.41 3.39
CA PRO A 94 5.21 17.24 3.56
C PRO A 94 4.40 18.51 3.23
N GLY A 95 4.99 19.70 3.30
CA GLY A 95 4.36 20.97 2.95
C GLY A 95 4.16 21.19 1.44
N ASP A 96 4.79 20.39 0.59
CA ASP A 96 4.74 20.54 -0.87
C ASP A 96 3.70 19.64 -1.54
N THR A 97 2.99 18.82 -0.76
CA THR A 97 2.10 17.76 -1.28
C THR A 97 0.87 18.27 -2.02
N ASP A 98 0.53 19.54 -1.89
CA ASP A 98 -0.52 20.18 -2.70
C ASP A 98 -0.04 20.51 -4.12
N ARG A 99 1.25 20.72 -4.30
CA ARG A 99 1.89 20.97 -5.61
C ARG A 99 2.34 19.69 -6.27
N VAL A 100 2.96 18.81 -5.49
CA VAL A 100 3.50 17.52 -5.92
C VAL A 100 2.87 16.42 -5.06
N PRO A 101 1.65 15.98 -5.39
CA PRO A 101 0.93 15.00 -4.61
C PRO A 101 1.63 13.63 -4.67
N HIS A 102 1.77 12.99 -3.52
CA HIS A 102 2.16 11.58 -3.47
C HIS A 102 1.01 10.65 -3.85
N ALA A 103 -0.26 11.03 -3.61
CA ALA A 103 -1.46 10.23 -3.81
C ALA A 103 -1.33 8.78 -3.30
N TRP A 104 -0.68 8.60 -2.13
CA TRP A 104 -0.42 7.29 -1.52
C TRP A 104 -1.14 7.12 -0.19
N HIS A 105 -1.35 8.19 0.58
CA HIS A 105 -2.27 8.27 1.69
C HIS A 105 -3.56 8.96 1.23
N GLY A 106 -4.67 8.38 1.57
CA GLY A 106 -6.09 8.69 1.42
C GLY A 106 -6.58 9.98 0.75
N GLY A 107 -7.76 9.91 0.28
CA GLY A 107 -8.71 10.96 -0.09
C GLY A 107 -8.16 12.15 -0.89
N GLU A 108 -7.77 13.23 -0.22
CA GLU A 108 -7.49 14.51 -0.87
C GLU A 108 -6.30 14.45 -1.85
N GLN A 109 -5.26 13.72 -1.53
CA GLN A 109 -4.10 13.58 -2.41
C GLN A 109 -4.44 12.99 -3.79
N TYR A 110 -5.39 12.06 -3.84
CA TYR A 110 -5.91 11.53 -5.11
C TYR A 110 -6.72 12.57 -5.88
N ARG A 111 -7.50 13.41 -5.18
CA ARG A 111 -8.25 14.51 -5.81
C ARG A 111 -7.31 15.57 -6.38
N ILE A 112 -6.25 15.94 -5.65
CA ILE A 112 -5.25 16.89 -6.12
C ILE A 112 -4.62 16.39 -7.41
N LEU A 113 -4.10 15.16 -7.41
CA LEU A 113 -3.49 14.58 -8.62
C LEU A 113 -4.50 14.51 -9.78
N ARG A 114 -5.76 14.12 -9.51
CA ARG A 114 -6.79 14.06 -10.55
C ARG A 114 -7.08 15.44 -11.14
N ARG A 115 -7.25 16.48 -10.31
CA ARG A 115 -7.44 17.88 -10.79
C ARG A 115 -6.27 18.36 -11.63
N GLN A 116 -5.03 18.03 -11.25
CA GLN A 116 -3.85 18.39 -12.04
C GLN A 116 -3.86 17.69 -13.42
N LEU A 117 -4.23 16.42 -13.49
CA LEU A 117 -4.39 15.69 -14.75
C LEU A 117 -5.48 16.30 -15.63
N GLU A 118 -6.59 16.74 -15.04
CA GLU A 118 -7.70 17.38 -15.75
C GLU A 118 -7.32 18.77 -16.29
N SER A 119 -6.55 19.53 -15.53
CA SER A 119 -6.13 20.89 -15.91
C SER A 119 -4.91 20.92 -16.84
N MET A 120 -4.16 19.83 -16.99
CA MET A 120 -3.02 19.74 -17.89
C MET A 120 -3.48 19.88 -19.34
N GLU A 121 -2.71 20.60 -20.17
CA GLU A 121 -2.96 20.68 -21.62
C GLU A 121 -2.67 19.33 -22.33
N ASP A 122 -3.31 19.10 -23.49
CA ASP A 122 -2.98 17.95 -24.32
C ASP A 122 -1.56 18.10 -24.91
N GLY A 123 -0.74 17.09 -24.74
CA GLY A 123 0.69 17.11 -25.06
C GLY A 123 1.59 17.28 -23.83
N GLY A 124 1.00 17.50 -22.66
CA GLY A 124 1.74 17.58 -21.40
C GLY A 124 2.35 16.26 -20.95
N VAL A 125 3.34 16.35 -20.05
CA VAL A 125 4.09 15.20 -19.50
C VAL A 125 3.72 14.99 -18.02
N VAL A 126 3.25 13.78 -17.73
CA VAL A 126 3.07 13.31 -16.36
C VAL A 126 4.32 12.57 -15.92
N VAL A 127 4.98 13.02 -14.85
CA VAL A 127 6.13 12.30 -14.27
C VAL A 127 5.70 11.65 -12.96
N LEU A 128 5.97 10.36 -12.80
CA LEU A 128 5.80 9.62 -11.56
C LEU A 128 7.15 9.09 -11.09
N THR A 129 7.48 9.25 -9.80
CA THR A 129 8.64 8.59 -9.20
C THR A 129 8.19 7.44 -8.32
N ALA A 130 8.70 6.23 -8.58
CA ALA A 130 8.45 5.04 -7.77
C ALA A 130 9.52 4.86 -6.70
N PRO A 131 9.16 4.54 -5.44
CA PRO A 131 10.10 4.48 -4.32
C PRO A 131 10.93 3.19 -4.35
N PRO A 132 12.08 3.15 -3.64
CA PRO A 132 12.83 1.92 -3.42
C PRO A 132 12.05 0.93 -2.54
N ASN A 133 12.43 -0.36 -2.62
CA ASN A 133 11.91 -1.39 -1.73
C ASN A 133 12.49 -1.23 -0.29
N PRO A 134 11.72 -1.65 0.74
CA PRO A 134 10.35 -2.14 0.70
C PRO A 134 9.34 -0.99 0.80
N PHE A 135 8.21 -1.11 0.13
CA PHE A 135 7.12 -0.13 0.19
C PHE A 135 5.75 -0.82 0.08
N ARG A 136 4.69 -0.13 0.51
CA ARG A 136 3.31 -0.61 0.43
C ARG A 136 2.84 -0.71 -1.01
N CYS A 137 2.09 -1.80 -1.33
CA CYS A 137 1.47 -2.01 -2.63
C CYS A 137 2.48 -2.00 -3.79
N PRO A 138 3.40 -2.99 -3.88
CA PRO A 138 4.47 -3.02 -4.87
C PRO A 138 4.03 -2.81 -6.33
N PRO A 139 2.87 -3.31 -6.81
CA PRO A 139 2.40 -3.01 -8.17
C PRO A 139 1.67 -1.65 -8.30
N GLY A 140 1.42 -0.95 -7.21
CA GLY A 140 0.59 0.26 -7.18
C GLY A 140 1.03 1.42 -8.09
N PRO A 141 2.34 1.77 -8.17
CA PRO A 141 2.81 2.81 -9.06
C PRO A 141 2.52 2.49 -10.53
N TYR A 142 2.70 1.24 -10.93
CA TYR A 142 2.55 0.79 -12.33
C TYR A 142 1.07 0.65 -12.73
N GLU A 143 0.20 0.24 -11.81
CA GLU A 143 -1.25 0.36 -11.99
C GLU A 143 -1.66 1.83 -12.17
N ARG A 144 -1.09 2.74 -11.36
CA ARG A 144 -1.40 4.17 -11.44
C ARG A 144 -1.05 4.76 -12.80
N ILE A 145 0.18 4.55 -13.30
CA ILE A 145 0.56 5.08 -14.61
C ILE A 145 -0.27 4.46 -15.74
N SER A 146 -0.66 3.19 -15.62
CA SER A 146 -1.56 2.54 -16.57
C SER A 146 -2.92 3.24 -16.63
N LEU A 147 -3.51 3.54 -15.46
CA LEU A 147 -4.83 4.15 -15.38
C LEU A 147 -4.80 5.67 -15.68
N ILE A 148 -3.68 6.34 -15.43
CA ILE A 148 -3.44 7.69 -15.93
C ILE A 148 -3.32 7.67 -17.47
N ALA A 149 -2.57 6.75 -18.05
CA ALA A 149 -2.46 6.60 -19.50
C ALA A 149 -3.81 6.30 -20.15
N HIS A 150 -4.66 5.48 -19.48
CA HIS A 150 -6.03 5.25 -19.93
C HIS A 150 -6.83 6.56 -20.02
N TYR A 151 -6.75 7.40 -19.00
CA TYR A 151 -7.38 8.72 -18.98
C TYR A 151 -6.82 9.63 -20.08
N LEU A 152 -5.50 9.68 -20.22
CA LEU A 152 -4.82 10.52 -21.22
C LEU A 152 -5.19 10.08 -22.64
N LYS A 153 -5.19 8.80 -22.94
CA LYS A 153 -5.58 8.28 -24.26
C LYS A 153 -6.97 8.75 -24.69
N GLN A 154 -7.89 8.89 -23.76
CA GLN A 154 -9.27 9.31 -24.05
C GLN A 154 -9.43 10.84 -24.11
N ASN A 155 -8.65 11.60 -23.34
CA ASN A 155 -8.89 13.03 -23.13
C ASN A 155 -7.75 13.91 -23.61
N LYS A 156 -6.52 13.39 -23.67
CA LYS A 156 -5.27 14.11 -23.99
C LYS A 156 -4.28 13.20 -24.71
N PRO A 157 -4.60 12.77 -25.95
CA PRO A 157 -3.89 11.67 -26.63
C PRO A 157 -2.46 11.98 -27.04
N LYS A 158 -2.04 13.25 -27.03
CA LYS A 158 -0.65 13.66 -27.33
C LYS A 158 0.25 13.64 -26.10
N SER A 159 -0.34 13.49 -24.91
CA SER A 159 0.36 13.50 -23.63
C SER A 159 1.11 12.20 -23.38
N LYS A 160 2.10 12.25 -22.49
CA LYS A 160 2.94 11.11 -22.13
C LYS A 160 3.02 10.91 -20.60
N VAL A 161 3.37 9.70 -20.19
CA VAL A 161 3.67 9.33 -18.81
C VAL A 161 5.10 8.82 -18.75
N LEU A 162 5.92 9.48 -17.93
CA LEU A 162 7.30 9.07 -17.62
C LEU A 162 7.33 8.52 -16.20
N ALA A 163 7.68 7.25 -16.03
CA ALA A 163 7.87 6.62 -14.74
C ALA A 163 9.36 6.46 -14.43
N LEU A 164 9.84 7.19 -13.43
CA LEU A 164 11.22 7.15 -12.95
C LEU A 164 11.28 6.21 -11.73
N ASP A 165 12.06 5.16 -11.82
CA ASP A 165 12.05 4.09 -10.82
C ASP A 165 13.36 4.00 -10.05
N ALA A 166 13.27 3.84 -8.73
CA ALA A 166 14.43 3.57 -7.89
C ALA A 166 14.91 2.09 -7.94
N LYS A 167 14.31 1.28 -8.81
CA LYS A 167 14.53 -0.18 -8.93
C LYS A 167 14.74 -0.59 -10.39
N ASP A 168 15.40 -1.73 -10.58
CA ASP A 168 15.65 -2.31 -11.92
C ASP A 168 14.57 -3.31 -12.36
N GLY A 169 13.54 -3.47 -11.55
CA GLY A 169 12.41 -4.33 -11.85
C GLY A 169 11.27 -4.18 -10.86
N PHE A 170 10.11 -4.67 -11.23
CA PHE A 170 8.90 -4.55 -10.40
C PHE A 170 7.93 -5.74 -10.56
N ALA A 171 7.00 -5.84 -9.61
CA ALA A 171 6.03 -6.91 -9.58
C ALA A 171 5.14 -6.93 -10.84
N LYS A 172 5.06 -8.06 -11.54
CA LYS A 172 4.28 -8.27 -12.77
C LYS A 172 4.77 -7.43 -13.96
N GLN A 173 6.04 -7.03 -14.00
CA GLN A 173 6.61 -6.14 -15.02
C GLN A 173 6.22 -6.56 -16.43
N GLY A 174 6.51 -7.79 -16.84
CA GLY A 174 6.24 -8.25 -18.22
C GLY A 174 4.75 -8.16 -18.59
N LEU A 175 3.83 -8.36 -17.63
CA LEU A 175 2.39 -8.23 -17.87
C LEU A 175 1.95 -6.77 -18.00
N PHE A 176 2.53 -5.87 -17.21
CA PHE A 176 2.29 -4.44 -17.36
C PHE A 176 2.81 -3.91 -18.69
N GLU A 177 4.07 -4.21 -19.04
CA GLU A 177 4.69 -3.79 -20.29
C GLU A 177 3.95 -4.33 -21.51
N GLN A 178 3.46 -5.58 -21.45
CA GLN A 178 2.60 -6.13 -22.49
C GLN A 178 1.33 -5.30 -22.64
N GLY A 179 0.61 -5.06 -21.55
CA GLY A 179 -0.62 -4.27 -21.59
C GLY A 179 -0.38 -2.81 -22.01
N TRP A 180 0.76 -2.21 -21.66
CA TRP A 180 1.11 -0.87 -22.11
C TRP A 180 1.32 -0.83 -23.63
N ARG A 181 2.09 -1.76 -24.19
CA ARG A 181 2.28 -1.85 -25.65
C ARG A 181 0.97 -2.05 -26.39
N GLU A 182 0.12 -2.94 -25.91
CA GLU A 182 -1.18 -3.24 -26.53
C GLU A 182 -2.16 -2.07 -26.46
N LEU A 183 -2.24 -1.39 -25.33
CA LEU A 183 -3.29 -0.41 -25.06
C LEU A 183 -2.85 1.03 -25.32
N TYR A 184 -1.58 1.36 -25.10
CA TYR A 184 -1.10 2.74 -25.04
C TYR A 184 0.07 3.04 -25.97
N GLY A 185 0.66 2.03 -26.63
CA GLY A 185 1.82 2.22 -27.51
C GLY A 185 2.98 2.88 -26.78
N ASP A 186 3.46 4.01 -27.30
CA ASP A 186 4.59 4.77 -26.76
C ASP A 186 4.20 5.84 -25.73
N MET A 187 2.96 5.81 -25.22
CA MET A 187 2.49 6.82 -24.25
C MET A 187 3.15 6.67 -22.88
N ILE A 188 3.56 5.46 -22.48
CA ILE A 188 4.22 5.18 -21.21
C ILE A 188 5.69 4.85 -21.46
N GLU A 189 6.56 5.59 -20.79
CA GLU A 189 7.99 5.31 -20.71
C GLU A 189 8.35 4.97 -19.25
N TRP A 190 9.00 3.83 -19.03
CA TRP A 190 9.54 3.43 -17.74
C TRP A 190 11.05 3.41 -17.79
N VAL A 191 11.68 4.10 -16.83
CA VAL A 191 13.13 4.23 -16.70
C VAL A 191 13.57 3.54 -15.42
N SER A 192 14.38 2.49 -15.54
CA SER A 192 14.90 1.73 -14.40
C SER A 192 15.95 2.51 -13.61
N ALA A 193 16.31 2.03 -12.42
CA ALA A 193 17.40 2.64 -11.64
C ALA A 193 18.73 2.61 -12.37
N SER A 194 19.06 1.49 -13.05
CA SER A 194 20.28 1.34 -13.83
C SER A 194 20.31 2.19 -15.09
N ASP A 195 19.14 2.53 -15.65
CA ASP A 195 18.98 3.44 -16.79
C ASP A 195 18.88 4.92 -16.34
N GLY A 196 19.06 5.18 -15.04
CA GLY A 196 19.08 6.53 -14.50
C GLY A 196 17.74 7.04 -13.96
N GLY A 197 16.77 6.15 -13.68
CA GLY A 197 15.44 6.54 -13.17
C GLY A 197 15.40 6.86 -11.67
N ARG A 198 16.47 6.64 -10.92
CA ARG A 198 16.52 6.93 -9.48
C ARG A 198 16.39 8.43 -9.22
N LEU A 199 15.38 8.81 -8.43
CA LEU A 199 15.19 10.18 -7.95
C LEU A 199 16.43 10.66 -7.18
N TYR A 200 16.91 11.84 -7.50
CA TYR A 200 17.97 12.55 -6.81
C TYR A 200 17.41 13.76 -6.05
N GLU A 201 16.72 14.68 -6.74
CA GLU A 201 16.20 15.93 -6.17
C GLU A 201 14.86 16.32 -6.82
N VAL A 202 14.02 17.05 -6.10
CA VAL A 202 12.74 17.59 -6.56
C VAL A 202 12.70 19.11 -6.35
N ASP A 203 12.26 19.86 -7.35
CA ASP A 203 11.77 21.23 -7.18
C ASP A 203 10.23 21.24 -7.32
N PRO A 204 9.49 21.30 -6.20
CA PRO A 204 8.03 21.30 -6.23
C PRO A 204 7.43 22.53 -6.91
N LYS A 205 8.11 23.68 -6.87
CA LYS A 205 7.63 24.93 -7.48
C LYS A 205 7.72 24.88 -8.99
N ALA A 206 8.86 24.41 -9.50
CA ALA A 206 9.09 24.24 -10.92
C ALA A 206 8.51 22.92 -11.46
N ARG A 207 8.02 22.00 -10.60
CA ARG A 207 7.64 20.62 -10.97
C ARG A 207 8.73 19.90 -11.75
N THR A 208 9.94 20.00 -11.25
CA THR A 208 11.12 19.41 -11.87
C THR A 208 11.68 18.30 -11.01
N VAL A 209 12.16 17.25 -11.64
CA VAL A 209 12.86 16.13 -11.01
C VAL A 209 14.24 16.01 -11.62
N TRP A 210 15.24 15.80 -10.79
CA TRP A 210 16.57 15.40 -11.23
C TRP A 210 16.83 13.94 -10.90
N THR A 211 17.50 13.27 -11.84
CA THR A 211 17.99 11.90 -11.70
C THR A 211 19.48 11.85 -12.04
N GLN A 212 20.09 10.68 -12.00
CA GLN A 212 21.50 10.49 -12.32
C GLN A 212 22.41 11.46 -11.54
N GLU A 213 22.25 11.50 -10.20
CA GLU A 213 23.02 12.38 -9.32
C GLU A 213 22.95 13.87 -9.70
N GLY A 214 21.82 14.30 -10.27
CA GLY A 214 21.58 15.67 -10.69
C GLY A 214 21.92 16.00 -12.15
N PHE A 215 22.48 15.06 -12.90
CA PHE A 215 22.89 15.32 -14.29
C PHE A 215 21.72 15.30 -15.29
N GLN A 216 20.64 14.60 -14.99
CA GLN A 216 19.47 14.53 -15.87
C GLN A 216 18.26 15.21 -15.26
N LYS A 217 17.69 16.17 -15.99
CA LYS A 217 16.55 16.98 -15.60
C LYS A 217 15.29 16.53 -16.34
N HIS A 218 14.19 16.34 -15.59
CA HIS A 218 12.87 16.03 -16.14
C HIS A 218 11.87 17.11 -15.71
N GLN A 219 11.30 17.81 -16.67
CA GLN A 219 10.25 18.80 -16.46
C GLN A 219 8.88 18.11 -16.57
N ALA A 220 7.99 18.35 -15.59
CA ALA A 220 6.65 17.79 -15.59
C ALA A 220 5.57 18.86 -15.66
N ASP A 221 4.48 18.60 -16.35
CA ASP A 221 3.23 19.35 -16.24
C ASP A 221 2.44 18.86 -15.03
N VAL A 222 2.48 17.56 -14.77
CA VAL A 222 1.96 16.94 -13.54
C VAL A 222 3.04 16.06 -12.93
N LEU A 223 3.39 16.31 -11.67
CA LEU A 223 4.42 15.57 -10.95
C LEU A 223 3.82 14.81 -9.77
N ASN A 224 4.00 13.48 -9.76
CA ASN A 224 3.60 12.59 -8.67
C ASN A 224 4.83 11.92 -8.05
N VAL A 225 5.22 12.35 -6.86
CA VAL A 225 6.35 11.75 -6.13
C VAL A 225 5.84 10.84 -5.03
N ILE A 226 6.22 9.56 -5.08
CA ILE A 226 5.93 8.61 -3.99
C ILE A 226 7.19 8.45 -3.15
N PRO A 227 7.24 9.01 -1.93
CA PRO A 227 8.44 8.97 -1.09
C PRO A 227 8.80 7.55 -0.62
N PRO A 228 10.06 7.31 -0.24
CA PRO A 228 10.46 6.12 0.50
C PRO A 228 9.63 5.93 1.78
N GLN A 229 9.55 4.71 2.28
CA GLN A 229 8.61 4.35 3.33
C GLN A 229 9.27 3.54 4.44
N ARG A 230 8.70 3.67 5.63
CA ARG A 230 9.02 2.89 6.84
C ARG A 230 7.73 2.54 7.58
N ALA A 231 7.81 1.78 8.67
CA ALA A 231 6.66 1.48 9.52
C ALA A 231 6.00 2.76 10.04
N GLY A 232 4.68 2.72 10.22
CA GLY A 232 3.90 3.85 10.69
C GLY A 232 4.42 4.42 12.01
N ARG A 233 4.26 5.73 12.21
CA ARG A 233 4.89 6.53 13.24
C ARG A 233 4.74 5.93 14.65
N ILE A 234 3.55 5.49 15.03
CA ILE A 234 3.34 4.93 16.37
C ILE A 234 4.18 3.67 16.62
N ALA A 235 4.43 2.84 15.60
CA ALA A 235 5.28 1.67 15.76
C ALA A 235 6.74 2.05 16.06
N GLN A 236 7.20 3.17 15.52
CA GLN A 236 8.53 3.72 15.80
C GLN A 236 8.57 4.30 17.22
N GLU A 237 7.58 5.10 17.59
CA GLU A 237 7.46 5.70 18.94
C GLU A 237 7.38 4.61 20.02
N MET A 238 6.71 3.48 19.75
CA MET A 238 6.64 2.33 20.64
C MET A 238 7.92 1.48 20.68
N GLY A 239 8.95 1.81 19.88
CA GLY A 239 10.16 1.00 19.81
C GLY A 239 9.93 -0.40 19.22
N LEU A 240 8.93 -0.56 18.34
CA LEU A 240 8.60 -1.83 17.70
C LEU A 240 9.43 -2.09 16.45
N THR A 241 10.19 -1.10 15.97
CA THR A 241 11.01 -1.19 14.75
C THR A 241 12.44 -1.60 15.05
N ASP A 242 13.09 -2.23 14.09
CA ASP A 242 14.53 -2.44 14.06
C ASP A 242 15.25 -1.37 13.21
N ARG A 243 16.53 -1.59 12.92
CA ARG A 243 17.37 -0.67 12.12
C ARG A 243 16.89 -0.51 10.66
N SER A 244 16.04 -1.42 10.18
CA SER A 244 15.45 -1.32 8.83
C SER A 244 14.31 -0.29 8.77
N GLY A 245 13.83 0.19 9.92
CA GLY A 245 12.64 1.03 10.03
C GLY A 245 11.32 0.26 9.97
N TRP A 246 11.36 -1.08 9.99
CA TRP A 246 10.20 -1.97 9.98
C TRP A 246 10.14 -2.80 11.26
N CYS A 247 8.99 -3.43 11.54
CA CYS A 247 8.75 -4.15 12.79
C CYS A 247 9.09 -5.64 12.66
N PRO A 248 10.16 -6.13 13.31
CA PRO A 248 10.44 -7.55 13.38
C PRO A 248 9.42 -8.25 14.28
N VAL A 249 8.91 -9.39 13.82
CA VAL A 249 7.88 -10.17 14.50
C VAL A 249 8.21 -11.67 14.46
N ASP A 250 7.73 -12.41 15.45
CA ASP A 250 7.58 -13.85 15.33
C ASP A 250 6.58 -14.14 14.19
N GLN A 251 7.05 -14.74 13.12
CA GLN A 251 6.24 -14.88 11.89
C GLN A 251 5.17 -16.00 11.97
N ARG A 252 5.06 -16.68 13.10
CA ARG A 252 3.98 -17.61 13.40
C ARG A 252 2.79 -16.94 14.07
N THR A 253 3.07 -15.95 14.94
CA THR A 253 2.08 -15.29 15.78
C THR A 253 1.96 -13.80 15.52
N PHE A 254 2.89 -13.20 14.78
CA PHE A 254 3.10 -11.76 14.62
C PHE A 254 3.33 -11.01 15.95
N ALA A 255 3.72 -11.74 17.00
CA ALA A 255 4.16 -11.11 18.24
C ALA A 255 5.45 -10.30 17.97
N SER A 256 5.51 -9.09 18.51
CA SER A 256 6.69 -8.24 18.40
C SER A 256 7.89 -8.92 19.07
N SER A 257 9.06 -8.86 18.43
CA SER A 257 10.31 -9.27 19.05
C SER A 257 10.91 -8.20 19.96
N GLN A 258 10.31 -7.00 20.01
CA GLN A 258 10.79 -5.84 20.75
C GLN A 258 10.01 -5.59 22.05
N GLN A 259 8.70 -5.88 22.07
CA GLN A 259 7.83 -5.59 23.19
C GLN A 259 6.94 -6.80 23.52
N PRO A 260 6.75 -7.17 24.82
CA PRO A 260 5.88 -8.25 25.23
C PRO A 260 4.40 -7.90 24.99
N ASN A 261 3.56 -8.90 24.82
CA ASN A 261 2.10 -8.76 24.66
C ASN A 261 1.63 -7.89 23.49
N VAL A 262 2.54 -7.48 22.60
CA VAL A 262 2.26 -6.66 21.43
C VAL A 262 2.41 -7.51 20.16
N HIS A 263 1.46 -7.38 19.24
CA HIS A 263 1.51 -7.96 17.89
C HIS A 263 1.52 -6.84 16.86
N VAL A 264 2.26 -7.02 15.76
CA VAL A 264 2.29 -6.04 14.66
C VAL A 264 1.88 -6.73 13.37
N ILE A 265 0.92 -6.14 12.66
CA ILE A 265 0.40 -6.67 11.39
C ILE A 265 0.37 -5.61 10.29
N GLY A 266 0.08 -6.05 9.08
CA GLY A 266 -0.02 -5.19 7.91
C GLY A 266 1.33 -4.70 7.42
N ASP A 267 1.32 -3.53 6.78
CA ASP A 267 2.50 -3.03 6.06
C ASP A 267 3.69 -2.70 6.98
N SER A 268 3.47 -2.46 8.27
CA SER A 268 4.55 -2.22 9.23
C SER A 268 5.38 -3.46 9.56
N ALA A 269 4.80 -4.66 9.46
CA ALA A 269 5.45 -5.90 9.88
C ALA A 269 6.46 -6.42 8.84
N ILE A 270 7.51 -7.07 9.33
CA ILE A 270 8.42 -7.90 8.52
C ILE A 270 7.82 -9.30 8.42
N ALA A 271 7.04 -9.55 7.38
CA ALA A 271 6.25 -10.77 7.18
C ALA A 271 6.91 -11.79 6.22
N GLY A 272 8.23 -11.93 6.28
CA GLY A 272 8.99 -12.87 5.44
C GLY A 272 8.78 -12.61 3.95
N ALA A 273 8.35 -13.64 3.23
CA ALA A 273 8.14 -13.57 1.78
C ALA A 273 6.83 -12.85 1.37
N MET A 274 5.94 -12.51 2.31
CA MET A 274 4.69 -11.82 1.98
C MET A 274 4.94 -10.37 1.58
N PRO A 275 4.28 -9.86 0.52
CA PRO A 275 4.36 -8.46 0.17
C PRO A 275 3.57 -7.58 1.15
N LYS A 276 3.90 -6.29 1.21
CA LYS A 276 3.12 -5.27 1.91
C LYS A 276 1.88 -4.92 1.07
N SER A 277 0.78 -5.63 1.30
CA SER A 277 -0.47 -5.48 0.54
C SER A 277 -1.70 -5.61 1.44
N GLY A 278 -2.84 -5.04 1.00
CA GLY A 278 -4.10 -5.15 1.73
C GLY A 278 -4.57 -6.60 1.89
N HIS A 279 -4.34 -7.45 0.87
CA HIS A 279 -4.69 -8.88 0.94
C HIS A 279 -3.81 -9.62 1.98
N ALA A 280 -2.51 -9.34 2.00
CA ALA A 280 -1.60 -9.89 3.01
C ALA A 280 -2.01 -9.43 4.42
N ALA A 281 -2.27 -8.13 4.61
CA ALA A 281 -2.69 -7.57 5.90
C ALA A 281 -3.98 -8.21 6.43
N ASN A 282 -4.97 -8.42 5.56
CA ASN A 282 -6.23 -9.11 5.91
C ASN A 282 -5.98 -10.56 6.38
N ASN A 283 -5.12 -11.29 5.70
CA ASN A 283 -4.76 -12.66 6.12
C ASN A 283 -3.98 -12.67 7.43
N GLN A 284 -3.05 -11.74 7.62
CA GLN A 284 -2.30 -11.59 8.87
C GLN A 284 -3.22 -11.30 10.05
N GLY A 285 -4.21 -10.41 9.86
CA GLY A 285 -5.20 -10.08 10.89
C GLY A 285 -5.99 -11.31 11.34
N LYS A 286 -6.46 -12.15 10.41
CA LYS A 286 -7.17 -13.41 10.72
C LYS A 286 -6.29 -14.39 11.49
N MET A 287 -5.03 -14.49 11.08
CA MET A 287 -4.07 -15.39 11.73
C MET A 287 -3.72 -14.92 13.14
N VAL A 288 -3.48 -13.62 13.33
CA VAL A 288 -3.17 -13.05 14.66
C VAL A 288 -4.35 -13.20 15.58
N ALA A 289 -5.58 -12.99 15.10
CA ALA A 289 -6.77 -13.22 15.92
C ALA A 289 -6.85 -14.68 16.41
N ALA A 290 -6.60 -15.66 15.53
CA ALA A 290 -6.54 -17.07 15.90
C ALA A 290 -5.39 -17.37 16.89
N ALA A 291 -4.20 -16.79 16.66
CA ALA A 291 -3.05 -16.96 17.53
C ALA A 291 -3.32 -16.43 18.95
N ILE A 292 -3.87 -15.21 19.06
CA ILE A 292 -4.22 -14.58 20.34
C ILE A 292 -5.27 -15.42 21.10
N VAL A 293 -6.33 -15.86 20.41
CA VAL A 293 -7.37 -16.70 21.02
C VAL A 293 -6.79 -17.99 21.59
N ASN A 294 -5.95 -18.67 20.84
CA ASN A 294 -5.31 -19.91 21.29
C ASN A 294 -4.36 -19.66 22.46
N GLN A 295 -3.53 -18.62 22.40
CA GLN A 295 -2.63 -18.24 23.50
C GLN A 295 -3.38 -17.94 24.81
N LEU A 296 -4.47 -17.16 24.74
CA LEU A 296 -5.28 -16.81 25.92
C LEU A 296 -6.01 -18.03 26.51
N ARG A 297 -6.22 -19.07 25.71
CA ARG A 297 -6.82 -20.34 26.15
C ARG A 297 -5.81 -21.42 26.54
N GLY A 298 -4.51 -21.11 26.48
CA GLY A 298 -3.43 -22.09 26.72
C GLY A 298 -3.38 -23.21 25.68
N GLN A 299 -3.86 -22.95 24.46
CA GLN A 299 -3.88 -23.91 23.36
C GLN A 299 -2.72 -23.69 22.39
N PRO A 300 -2.26 -24.72 21.67
CA PRO A 300 -1.25 -24.56 20.65
C PRO A 300 -1.68 -23.63 19.53
N VAL A 301 -0.77 -22.75 19.11
CA VAL A 301 -0.98 -21.92 17.93
C VAL A 301 -0.68 -22.73 16.68
N PRO A 302 -1.61 -22.89 15.74
CA PRO A 302 -1.37 -23.61 14.50
C PRO A 302 -0.39 -22.86 13.58
N ASP A 303 0.31 -23.60 12.73
CA ASP A 303 1.13 -22.98 11.70
C ASP A 303 0.26 -22.26 10.68
N ALA A 304 0.67 -21.03 10.35
CA ALA A 304 -0.07 -20.20 9.43
C ALA A 304 -0.02 -20.75 8.00
N LYS A 305 -1.18 -20.78 7.37
CA LYS A 305 -1.33 -20.90 5.92
C LYS A 305 -1.91 -19.59 5.42
N LEU A 306 -1.15 -18.86 4.66
CA LEU A 306 -1.44 -17.51 4.24
C LEU A 306 -1.53 -17.46 2.71
N VAL A 307 -2.35 -16.57 2.20
CA VAL A 307 -2.51 -16.33 0.77
C VAL A 307 -2.33 -14.84 0.50
N ASN A 308 -1.74 -14.52 -0.63
CA ASN A 308 -1.78 -13.17 -1.17
C ASN A 308 -2.15 -13.21 -2.65
N THR A 309 -3.08 -12.37 -3.05
CA THR A 309 -3.38 -12.09 -4.45
C THR A 309 -3.33 -10.58 -4.65
N CYS A 310 -2.48 -10.13 -5.57
CA CYS A 310 -2.42 -8.74 -5.98
C CYS A 310 -2.97 -8.59 -7.38
N TYR A 311 -4.21 -8.12 -7.46
CA TYR A 311 -4.82 -7.67 -8.71
C TYR A 311 -4.29 -6.30 -9.10
N SER A 312 -4.19 -6.02 -10.39
CA SER A 312 -3.94 -4.69 -10.93
C SER A 312 -4.74 -4.49 -12.21
N LEU A 313 -5.21 -3.27 -12.42
CA LEU A 313 -5.91 -2.89 -13.64
C LEU A 313 -4.96 -2.09 -14.54
N VAL A 314 -4.74 -2.58 -15.75
CA VAL A 314 -4.03 -1.83 -16.81
C VAL A 314 -5.01 -0.91 -17.53
N SER A 315 -6.27 -1.34 -17.68
CA SER A 315 -7.42 -0.55 -18.11
C SER A 315 -8.69 -1.01 -17.39
N PRO A 316 -9.84 -0.37 -17.55
CA PRO A 316 -11.10 -0.83 -16.94
C PRO A 316 -11.48 -2.28 -17.26
N THR A 317 -11.03 -2.84 -18.38
CA THR A 317 -11.30 -4.20 -18.82
C THR A 317 -10.07 -5.09 -18.94
N TYR A 318 -8.90 -4.59 -18.59
CA TYR A 318 -7.65 -5.34 -18.67
C TYR A 318 -7.07 -5.54 -17.26
N GLY A 319 -7.37 -6.68 -16.66
CA GLY A 319 -6.84 -7.09 -15.36
C GLY A 319 -5.64 -8.01 -15.50
N ILE A 320 -4.73 -7.92 -14.54
CA ILE A 320 -3.59 -8.81 -14.33
C ILE A 320 -3.45 -9.12 -12.85
N SER A 321 -2.95 -10.29 -12.52
CA SER A 321 -2.78 -10.70 -11.12
C SER A 321 -1.48 -11.45 -10.87
N VAL A 322 -1.10 -11.50 -9.60
CA VAL A 322 -0.13 -12.43 -9.05
C VAL A 322 -0.73 -13.04 -7.78
N ALA A 323 -0.69 -14.34 -7.65
CA ALA A 323 -1.11 -15.06 -6.45
C ALA A 323 0.04 -15.89 -5.90
N ALA A 324 0.07 -16.07 -4.58
CA ALA A 324 1.00 -16.99 -3.92
C ALA A 324 0.39 -17.49 -2.61
N VAL A 325 0.72 -18.73 -2.26
CA VAL A 325 0.44 -19.33 -0.95
C VAL A 325 1.72 -19.32 -0.13
N TYR A 326 1.58 -19.05 1.14
CA TYR A 326 2.70 -19.00 2.09
C TYR A 326 2.43 -19.95 3.26
N ARG A 327 3.51 -20.45 3.83
CA ARG A 327 3.49 -21.24 5.06
C ARG A 327 4.56 -20.76 6.03
N PHE A 328 4.35 -21.02 7.30
CA PHE A 328 5.40 -20.92 8.29
C PHE A 328 6.32 -22.15 8.17
N ASP A 329 7.61 -21.92 8.00
CA ASP A 329 8.60 -22.97 7.83
C ASP A 329 9.97 -22.48 8.31
N GLY A 330 10.65 -23.23 9.15
CA GLY A 330 11.98 -22.89 9.65
C GLY A 330 12.06 -21.52 10.36
N GLY A 331 11.03 -21.13 11.09
CA GLY A 331 11.01 -19.85 11.82
C GLY A 331 10.55 -18.64 11.02
N LYS A 332 10.19 -18.78 9.74
CA LYS A 332 9.79 -17.69 8.85
C LYS A 332 8.65 -18.07 7.90
N ILE A 333 7.97 -17.05 7.39
CA ILE A 333 6.98 -17.21 6.32
C ILE A 333 7.70 -17.34 4.99
N THR A 334 7.49 -18.47 4.31
CA THR A 334 8.06 -18.78 3.00
C THR A 334 6.98 -19.02 1.97
N GLY A 335 7.25 -18.77 0.69
CA GLY A 335 6.38 -19.16 -0.40
C GLY A 335 6.32 -20.70 -0.56
N VAL A 336 5.14 -21.21 -0.88
CA VAL A 336 4.97 -22.63 -1.25
C VAL A 336 5.21 -22.74 -2.75
N GLU A 337 6.22 -23.47 -3.15
CA GLU A 337 6.58 -23.67 -4.55
C GLU A 337 5.41 -24.26 -5.35
N GLY A 338 5.19 -23.77 -6.56
CA GLY A 338 4.10 -24.22 -7.45
C GLY A 338 2.68 -23.85 -7.01
N SER A 339 2.49 -23.15 -5.89
CA SER A 339 1.16 -22.82 -5.35
C SER A 339 0.57 -21.50 -5.83
N GLY A 340 1.26 -20.81 -6.70
CA GLY A 340 0.85 -19.49 -7.19
C GLY A 340 1.32 -19.26 -8.61
N GLY A 341 1.21 -18.03 -9.06
CA GLY A 341 1.64 -17.65 -10.39
C GLY A 341 1.17 -16.27 -10.79
N LEU A 342 1.56 -15.89 -11.98
CA LEU A 342 1.11 -14.70 -12.69
C LEU A 342 -0.07 -15.05 -13.60
N SER A 343 -0.87 -14.06 -13.95
CA SER A 343 -1.78 -14.18 -15.10
C SER A 343 -1.02 -14.68 -16.33
N PRO A 344 -1.62 -15.52 -17.19
CA PRO A 344 -0.97 -15.94 -18.42
C PRO A 344 -0.56 -14.74 -19.29
N SER A 345 0.67 -14.75 -19.82
CA SER A 345 1.15 -13.69 -20.71
C SER A 345 0.33 -13.59 -22.00
N GLU A 346 -0.07 -14.73 -22.56
CA GLU A 346 -0.86 -14.82 -23.79
C GLU A 346 -2.37 -14.99 -23.52
N ALA A 347 -2.86 -14.36 -22.43
CA ALA A 347 -4.28 -14.42 -22.09
C ALA A 347 -5.11 -13.66 -23.12
N ASP A 348 -6.25 -14.26 -23.50
CA ASP A 348 -7.24 -13.64 -24.35
C ASP A 348 -7.98 -12.47 -23.65
N GLU A 349 -8.71 -11.69 -24.42
CA GLU A 349 -9.48 -10.55 -23.92
C GLU A 349 -10.49 -10.96 -22.83
N PHE A 350 -11.12 -12.12 -22.99
CA PHE A 350 -12.09 -12.63 -21.99
C PHE A 350 -11.40 -12.87 -20.64
N THR A 351 -10.21 -13.43 -20.62
CA THR A 351 -9.43 -13.65 -19.40
C THR A 351 -9.03 -12.32 -18.74
N ARG A 352 -8.62 -11.32 -19.52
CA ARG A 352 -8.30 -9.98 -19.01
C ARG A 352 -9.52 -9.31 -18.38
N ILE A 353 -10.69 -9.38 -19.03
CA ILE A 353 -11.95 -8.87 -18.48
C ILE A 353 -12.32 -9.58 -17.19
N LYS A 354 -12.18 -10.90 -17.15
CA LYS A 354 -12.50 -11.73 -15.99
C LYS A 354 -11.61 -11.37 -14.78
N GLU A 355 -10.31 -11.19 -14.98
CA GLU A 355 -9.40 -10.75 -13.92
C GLU A 355 -9.72 -9.33 -13.43
N ALA A 356 -10.10 -8.42 -14.31
CA ALA A 356 -10.56 -7.09 -13.91
C ALA A 356 -11.85 -7.16 -13.05
N ARG A 357 -12.74 -8.11 -13.33
CA ARG A 357 -13.94 -8.37 -12.50
C ARG A 357 -13.55 -8.97 -11.14
N TYR A 358 -12.58 -9.87 -11.08
CA TYR A 358 -12.09 -10.44 -9.83
C TYR A 358 -11.49 -9.39 -8.92
N ALA A 359 -10.72 -8.43 -9.47
CA ALA A 359 -10.21 -7.30 -8.71
C ALA A 359 -11.32 -6.51 -8.01
N ARG A 360 -12.41 -6.21 -8.73
CA ARG A 360 -13.56 -5.49 -8.19
C ARG A 360 -14.34 -6.32 -7.16
N GLY A 361 -14.61 -7.58 -7.47
CA GLY A 361 -15.31 -8.49 -6.56
C GLY A 361 -14.57 -8.74 -5.26
N TRP A 362 -13.22 -8.83 -5.32
CA TRP A 362 -12.42 -8.91 -4.09
C TRP A 362 -12.53 -7.63 -3.26
N TYR A 363 -12.46 -6.46 -3.92
CA TYR A 363 -12.63 -5.18 -3.24
C TYR A 363 -13.99 -5.11 -2.51
N ASP A 364 -15.07 -5.42 -3.21
CA ASP A 364 -16.41 -5.36 -2.66
C ASP A 364 -16.55 -6.36 -1.49
N ALA A 365 -16.05 -7.59 -1.62
CA ALA A 365 -16.10 -8.61 -0.56
C ALA A 365 -15.30 -8.27 0.71
N ILE A 366 -14.30 -7.39 0.64
CA ILE A 366 -13.48 -7.03 1.82
C ILE A 366 -13.96 -5.73 2.48
N THR A 367 -14.83 -4.97 1.81
CA THR A 367 -15.34 -3.68 2.29
C THR A 367 -16.81 -3.71 2.69
N ASP A 368 -17.57 -4.77 2.37
CA ASP A 368 -18.96 -5.00 2.79
C ASP A 368 -19.02 -5.62 4.20
#